data_a3ca2936b46a71527348644df190ad4b
#
_entry.id   a3ca2936b46a71527348644df190ad4b
#
_cell.length_a   1.000
_cell.length_b   1.000
_cell.length_c   1.000
_cell.angle_alpha   90.00
_cell.angle_beta   90.00
_cell.angle_gamma   90.00
#
_symmetry.space_group_name_H-M   'P 1'
#
loop_
_entity.id
_entity.type
_entity.pdbx_description
1 polymer ?
#
loop_
_entity_poly.entity_id
_entity_poly.type
_entity_poly.pdbx_seq_one_letter_code
_entity_poly.pdbx_strand_id
1 'polypeptide(L)'
;MDFARSATDSINDLRVGLTTPAALLAEALHRIETIDTTGYELNSILAIAIKDNERVFDLDSPLAGLPIVIKDNIEAVGLPGTAGSTALLDHLVVQDSLLTKRLRAAGANIIASTNLSEWANIRSTQSTSGWSAVGGLTANPWIHSHSAGGSSSGSGAAVAAGLVTLAVGTETDGSIICPASLNGCVGIKPTVGHVPTAGIVPISSSQDSPGPMARSVRDAALLLEIMSATTGLVAATDDSRSLRIGVVRSWLTGHNATDAIFDAVLSKLSKAGMDLVEVHIDKPSEDVGNDEYEILLHELFDDLGAYLSVRADTTLKSLADVVAYNLAHQESELKFFGQELFDKALVLGGRNNDYKAKRSRNLMWAQKTLSQALENVDVLIGATYSPAWLSTLGEGDSYGDNSWITLAPAITGAPIGTVPMGICEGLPVGLGVVAPSHGELHLVTALAQLERALDLGVLAPTFKK
;
A
#
# COMPACT_ATOMS: atom_id res chain seq x y z
N MET A 1 6.02 4.47 -24.57
CA MET A 1 5.25 3.89 -23.45
C MET A 1 4.04 4.78 -23.22
N ASP A 2 2.84 4.26 -23.34
CA ASP A 2 1.63 5.06 -23.07
C ASP A 2 1.27 4.95 -21.59
N PHE A 3 1.81 5.85 -20.77
CA PHE A 3 1.49 5.95 -19.35
C PHE A 3 0.06 6.45 -19.10
N ALA A 4 -0.57 7.06 -20.10
CA ALA A 4 -1.92 7.61 -19.97
C ALA A 4 -3.01 6.52 -19.99
N ARG A 5 -2.73 5.34 -20.57
CA ARG A 5 -3.71 4.25 -20.66
C ARG A 5 -4.09 3.71 -19.29
N SER A 6 -5.36 3.81 -18.96
CA SER A 6 -5.93 3.34 -17.69
C SER A 6 -6.28 1.84 -17.74
N ALA A 7 -6.57 1.25 -16.56
CA ALA A 7 -7.16 -0.10 -16.49
C ALA A 7 -8.54 -0.12 -17.19
N THR A 8 -9.35 0.90 -16.94
CA THR A 8 -10.68 1.04 -17.53
C THR A 8 -10.61 1.10 -19.06
N ASP A 9 -9.66 1.86 -19.66
CA ASP A 9 -9.45 1.90 -21.11
C ASP A 9 -9.04 0.52 -21.65
N SER A 10 -8.11 -0.15 -20.96
CA SER A 10 -7.64 -1.47 -21.36
C SER A 10 -8.76 -2.52 -21.34
N ILE A 11 -9.65 -2.47 -20.34
CA ILE A 11 -10.84 -3.34 -20.26
C ILE A 11 -11.81 -3.05 -21.39
N ASN A 12 -12.05 -1.77 -21.73
CA ASN A 12 -12.89 -1.41 -22.86
C ASN A 12 -12.32 -1.91 -24.18
N ASP A 13 -11.00 -1.76 -24.40
CA ASP A 13 -10.33 -2.26 -25.59
C ASP A 13 -10.40 -3.79 -25.72
N LEU A 14 -10.31 -4.52 -24.59
CA LEU A 14 -10.53 -5.97 -24.57
C LEU A 14 -11.94 -6.33 -25.02
N ARG A 15 -12.96 -5.64 -24.49
CA ARG A 15 -14.39 -5.89 -24.80
C ARG A 15 -14.75 -5.60 -26.26
N VAL A 16 -14.12 -4.59 -26.86
CA VAL A 16 -14.38 -4.25 -28.28
C VAL A 16 -13.39 -4.93 -29.24
N GLY A 17 -12.49 -5.77 -28.75
CA GLY A 17 -11.55 -6.56 -29.57
C GLY A 17 -10.38 -5.77 -30.17
N LEU A 18 -10.06 -4.58 -29.63
CA LEU A 18 -8.87 -3.80 -30.02
C LEU A 18 -7.57 -4.38 -29.45
N THR A 19 -7.67 -5.18 -28.40
CA THR A 19 -6.55 -5.93 -27.81
C THR A 19 -7.05 -7.27 -27.28
N THR A 20 -6.14 -8.10 -26.76
CA THR A 20 -6.46 -9.40 -26.16
C THR A 20 -5.75 -9.53 -24.79
N PRO A 21 -6.25 -10.39 -23.87
CA PRO A 21 -5.54 -10.67 -22.62
C PRO A 21 -4.10 -11.16 -22.85
N ALA A 22 -3.88 -11.97 -23.88
CA ALA A 22 -2.54 -12.45 -24.26
C ALA A 22 -1.61 -11.31 -24.72
N ALA A 23 -2.13 -10.34 -25.48
CA ALA A 23 -1.34 -9.18 -25.90
C ALA A 23 -0.97 -8.28 -24.72
N LEU A 24 -1.91 -8.00 -23.81
CA LEU A 24 -1.62 -7.23 -22.61
C LEU A 24 -0.66 -7.95 -21.67
N LEU A 25 -0.76 -9.26 -21.52
CA LEU A 25 0.20 -10.07 -20.77
C LEU A 25 1.59 -9.98 -21.39
N ALA A 26 1.72 -10.15 -22.71
CA ALA A 26 3.01 -10.07 -23.40
C ALA A 26 3.64 -8.67 -23.24
N GLU A 27 2.85 -7.61 -23.31
CA GLU A 27 3.31 -6.25 -23.06
C GLU A 27 3.78 -6.05 -21.61
N ALA A 28 3.03 -6.53 -20.62
CA ALA A 28 3.42 -6.44 -19.22
C ALA A 28 4.71 -7.20 -18.94
N LEU A 29 4.84 -8.45 -19.43
CA LEU A 29 6.05 -9.24 -19.27
C LEU A 29 7.27 -8.61 -19.97
N HIS A 30 7.07 -8.01 -21.15
CA HIS A 30 8.14 -7.29 -21.84
C HIS A 30 8.61 -6.05 -21.04
N ARG A 31 7.70 -5.33 -20.42
CA ARG A 31 8.04 -4.18 -19.56
C ARG A 31 8.76 -4.64 -18.29
N ILE A 32 8.32 -5.72 -17.67
CA ILE A 32 9.02 -6.34 -16.54
C ILE A 32 10.46 -6.68 -16.94
N GLU A 33 10.66 -7.38 -18.05
CA GLU A 33 12.00 -7.73 -18.52
C GLU A 33 12.86 -6.50 -18.78
N THR A 34 12.34 -5.49 -19.49
CA THR A 34 13.14 -4.37 -20.00
C THR A 34 13.32 -3.20 -19.03
N ILE A 35 12.46 -3.05 -18.03
CA ILE A 35 12.52 -1.97 -17.05
C ILE A 35 12.88 -2.51 -15.68
N ASP A 36 12.18 -3.58 -15.24
CA ASP A 36 12.29 -4.08 -13.88
C ASP A 36 13.53 -4.96 -13.68
N THR A 37 13.80 -5.85 -14.63
CA THR A 37 14.86 -6.87 -14.49
C THR A 37 16.19 -6.41 -15.09
N THR A 38 16.22 -5.90 -16.32
CA THR A 38 17.50 -5.70 -17.06
C THR A 38 17.83 -4.24 -17.37
N GLY A 39 16.85 -3.37 -17.56
CA GLY A 39 17.09 -1.99 -18.03
C GLY A 39 17.39 -1.02 -16.90
N TYR A 40 16.33 -0.53 -16.26
CA TYR A 40 16.44 0.37 -15.13
C TYR A 40 16.79 -0.38 -13.83
N GLU A 41 16.51 -1.67 -13.79
CA GLU A 41 16.70 -2.53 -12.61
C GLU A 41 15.87 -2.05 -11.43
N LEU A 42 14.56 -1.84 -11.71
CA LEU A 42 13.60 -1.35 -10.72
C LEU A 42 13.41 -2.35 -9.58
N ASN A 43 13.51 -3.66 -9.88
CA ASN A 43 13.39 -4.75 -8.92
C ASN A 43 12.10 -4.70 -8.09
N SER A 44 10.99 -4.36 -8.75
CA SER A 44 9.67 -4.26 -8.14
C SER A 44 8.92 -5.60 -8.15
N ILE A 45 9.30 -6.52 -9.05
CA ILE A 45 8.70 -7.85 -9.18
C ILE A 45 9.59 -8.87 -8.47
N LEU A 46 8.99 -9.64 -7.55
CA LEU A 46 9.69 -10.68 -6.81
C LEU A 46 9.61 -12.03 -7.54
N ALA A 47 8.44 -12.39 -8.03
CA ALA A 47 8.23 -13.64 -8.76
C ALA A 47 7.16 -13.49 -9.83
N ILE A 48 7.36 -14.13 -10.97
CA ILE A 48 6.37 -14.22 -12.06
C ILE A 48 5.57 -15.50 -11.87
N ALA A 49 4.25 -15.42 -11.98
CA ALA A 49 3.36 -16.56 -11.84
C ALA A 49 3.64 -17.62 -12.91
N ILE A 50 3.50 -18.88 -12.53
CA ILE A 50 3.59 -19.98 -13.48
C ILE A 50 2.54 -19.76 -14.57
N LYS A 51 2.99 -19.75 -15.83
CA LYS A 51 2.12 -19.49 -16.99
C LYS A 51 1.05 -20.56 -17.11
N ASP A 52 -0.19 -20.16 -17.01
CA ASP A 52 -1.35 -20.93 -17.47
C ASP A 52 -1.71 -20.44 -18.90
N ASN A 53 -1.03 -20.99 -19.89
CA ASN A 53 -1.21 -20.60 -21.30
C ASN A 53 -2.58 -21.00 -21.89
N GLU A 54 -3.34 -21.82 -21.18
CA GLU A 54 -4.66 -22.32 -21.61
C GLU A 54 -5.82 -21.53 -20.96
N ARG A 55 -5.52 -20.58 -20.09
CA ARG A 55 -6.55 -19.84 -19.37
C ARG A 55 -7.35 -18.94 -20.33
N VAL A 56 -8.62 -19.24 -20.48
CA VAL A 56 -9.58 -18.40 -21.19
C VAL A 56 -10.24 -17.44 -20.20
N PHE A 57 -10.27 -16.17 -20.55
CA PHE A 57 -10.91 -15.13 -19.76
C PHE A 57 -12.29 -14.78 -20.33
N ASP A 58 -13.27 -14.62 -19.45
CA ASP A 58 -14.54 -14.01 -19.79
C ASP A 58 -14.34 -12.50 -19.92
N LEU A 59 -14.49 -11.96 -21.14
CA LEU A 59 -14.30 -10.54 -21.43
C LEU A 59 -15.44 -9.67 -20.88
N ASP A 60 -16.58 -10.25 -20.52
CA ASP A 60 -17.66 -9.56 -19.83
C ASP A 60 -17.42 -9.43 -18.31
N SER A 61 -16.46 -10.17 -17.77
CA SER A 61 -16.07 -10.06 -16.36
C SER A 61 -15.48 -8.67 -16.06
N PRO A 62 -15.53 -8.20 -14.79
CA PRO A 62 -15.09 -6.85 -14.41
C PRO A 62 -13.66 -6.50 -14.86
N LEU A 63 -12.73 -7.44 -14.81
CA LEU A 63 -11.32 -7.24 -15.19
C LEU A 63 -10.94 -7.85 -16.52
N ALA A 64 -11.81 -8.63 -17.18
CA ALA A 64 -11.69 -9.08 -18.56
C ALA A 64 -10.33 -9.69 -18.96
N GLY A 65 -9.59 -10.30 -18.02
CA GLY A 65 -8.26 -10.83 -18.26
C GLY A 65 -7.11 -9.82 -18.11
N LEU A 66 -7.38 -8.63 -17.55
CA LEU A 66 -6.36 -7.60 -17.32
C LEU A 66 -5.22 -8.11 -16.43
N PRO A 67 -3.94 -7.94 -16.83
CA PRO A 67 -2.80 -8.26 -16.01
C PRO A 67 -2.72 -7.37 -14.77
N ILE A 68 -2.61 -7.99 -13.59
CA ILE A 68 -2.41 -7.30 -12.31
C ILE A 68 -1.30 -7.98 -11.51
N VAL A 69 -0.73 -7.26 -10.56
CA VAL A 69 0.26 -7.79 -9.61
C VAL A 69 -0.22 -7.66 -8.18
N ILE A 70 0.26 -8.52 -7.30
CA ILE A 70 -0.10 -8.50 -5.87
C ILE A 70 1.16 -8.53 -5.01
N LYS A 71 1.12 -7.90 -3.85
CA LYS A 71 2.23 -7.91 -2.88
C LYS A 71 2.52 -9.33 -2.40
N ASP A 72 3.79 -9.68 -2.23
CA ASP A 72 4.23 -11.05 -1.94
C ASP A 72 3.92 -11.53 -0.50
N ASN A 73 3.16 -10.78 0.26
CA ASN A 73 2.54 -11.27 1.49
C ASN A 73 1.09 -11.76 1.30
N ILE A 74 0.55 -11.75 0.08
CA ILE A 74 -0.79 -12.19 -0.28
C ILE A 74 -0.71 -13.56 -0.96
N GLU A 75 -1.36 -14.58 -0.40
CA GLU A 75 -1.35 -15.92 -0.97
C GLU A 75 -2.08 -15.96 -2.32
N ALA A 76 -1.37 -16.47 -3.34
CA ALA A 76 -1.92 -16.77 -4.66
C ALA A 76 -1.26 -18.02 -5.22
N VAL A 77 -2.06 -18.99 -5.65
CA VAL A 77 -1.55 -20.23 -6.24
C VAL A 77 -0.67 -19.92 -7.44
N GLY A 78 0.52 -20.53 -7.46
CA GLY A 78 1.54 -20.32 -8.49
C GLY A 78 2.52 -19.18 -8.18
N LEU A 79 2.41 -18.53 -7.01
CA LEU A 79 3.34 -17.53 -6.49
C LEU A 79 3.89 -17.95 -5.13
N PRO A 80 5.06 -17.44 -4.69
CA PRO A 80 5.71 -17.94 -3.47
C PRO A 80 5.06 -17.45 -2.17
N GLY A 81 4.55 -16.20 -2.10
CA GLY A 81 3.91 -15.67 -0.90
C GLY A 81 4.85 -15.65 0.31
N THR A 82 6.04 -15.07 0.15
CA THR A 82 7.15 -15.20 1.11
C THR A 82 7.18 -14.13 2.19
N ALA A 83 6.37 -13.08 2.07
CA ALA A 83 6.56 -11.84 2.84
C ALA A 83 8.00 -11.29 2.75
N GLY A 84 8.73 -11.63 1.68
CA GLY A 84 10.11 -11.22 1.41
C GLY A 84 11.18 -12.05 2.13
N SER A 85 10.81 -13.03 2.96
CA SER A 85 11.74 -13.87 3.73
C SER A 85 11.98 -15.23 3.07
N THR A 86 13.22 -15.68 3.07
CA THR A 86 13.58 -17.04 2.61
C THR A 86 12.97 -18.13 3.49
N ALA A 87 12.53 -17.79 4.69
CA ALA A 87 11.83 -18.70 5.59
C ALA A 87 10.52 -19.29 5.01
N LEU A 88 9.93 -18.63 4.01
CA LEU A 88 8.69 -19.05 3.36
C LEU A 88 8.91 -19.36 1.86
N LEU A 89 10.15 -19.42 1.38
CA LEU A 89 10.46 -19.52 -0.06
C LEU A 89 10.37 -20.95 -0.62
N ASP A 90 10.56 -21.97 0.21
CA ASP A 90 10.79 -23.36 -0.26
C ASP A 90 9.60 -23.98 -1.02
N HIS A 91 8.41 -23.44 -0.89
CA HIS A 91 7.20 -23.98 -1.48
C HIS A 91 6.31 -22.87 -2.05
N LEU A 92 5.71 -23.16 -3.20
CA LEU A 92 4.68 -22.30 -3.77
C LEU A 92 3.39 -22.40 -2.94
N VAL A 93 2.66 -21.29 -2.86
CA VAL A 93 1.34 -21.24 -2.25
C VAL A 93 0.41 -22.24 -2.91
N VAL A 94 -0.27 -23.06 -2.10
CA VAL A 94 -1.18 -24.12 -2.56
C VAL A 94 -2.65 -23.73 -2.53
N GLN A 95 -2.98 -22.60 -1.91
CA GLN A 95 -4.35 -22.10 -1.81
C GLN A 95 -4.37 -20.58 -1.95
N ASP A 96 -5.26 -20.08 -2.82
CA ASP A 96 -5.51 -18.64 -2.93
C ASP A 96 -6.07 -18.04 -1.63
N SER A 97 -5.63 -16.88 -1.26
CA SER A 97 -6.31 -16.04 -0.26
C SER A 97 -7.76 -15.76 -0.67
N LEU A 98 -8.61 -15.35 0.27
CA LEU A 98 -9.98 -14.99 -0.08
C LEU A 98 -10.01 -13.77 -1.04
N LEU A 99 -9.09 -12.83 -0.87
CA LEU A 99 -8.89 -11.70 -1.77
C LEU A 99 -8.50 -12.18 -3.17
N THR A 100 -7.51 -13.05 -3.29
CA THR A 100 -7.06 -13.63 -4.57
C THR A 100 -8.19 -14.37 -5.29
N LYS A 101 -9.01 -15.12 -4.56
CA LYS A 101 -10.22 -15.78 -5.12
C LYS A 101 -11.19 -14.78 -5.73
N ARG A 102 -11.45 -13.63 -5.04
CA ARG A 102 -12.33 -12.57 -5.57
C ARG A 102 -11.75 -11.95 -6.85
N LEU A 103 -10.46 -11.63 -6.85
CA LEU A 103 -9.78 -11.07 -8.03
C LEU A 103 -9.86 -12.02 -9.22
N ARG A 104 -9.57 -13.31 -9.02
CA ARG A 104 -9.65 -14.32 -10.09
C ARG A 104 -11.10 -14.52 -10.58
N ALA A 105 -12.08 -14.51 -9.68
CA ALA A 105 -13.49 -14.59 -10.03
C ALA A 105 -13.97 -13.37 -10.84
N ALA A 106 -13.38 -12.19 -10.61
CA ALA A 106 -13.63 -10.99 -11.39
C ALA A 106 -12.84 -10.94 -12.71
N GLY A 107 -12.15 -12.01 -13.11
CA GLY A 107 -11.41 -12.09 -14.34
C GLY A 107 -9.99 -11.53 -14.30
N ALA A 108 -9.41 -11.28 -13.14
CA ALA A 108 -8.02 -10.83 -13.04
C ALA A 108 -7.04 -11.86 -13.58
N ASN A 109 -6.06 -11.41 -14.35
CA ASN A 109 -4.87 -12.16 -14.69
C ASN A 109 -3.75 -11.77 -13.71
N ILE A 110 -3.59 -12.52 -12.61
CA ILE A 110 -2.53 -12.28 -11.63
C ILE A 110 -1.24 -12.84 -12.20
N ILE A 111 -0.33 -11.95 -12.64
CA ILE A 111 0.85 -12.32 -13.43
C ILE A 111 2.13 -12.41 -12.60
N ALA A 112 2.17 -11.76 -11.44
CA ALA A 112 3.37 -11.72 -10.61
C ALA A 112 3.06 -11.33 -9.17
N SER A 113 3.99 -11.66 -8.26
CA SER A 113 4.07 -11.04 -6.95
C SER A 113 5.11 -9.91 -6.95
N THR A 114 4.83 -8.86 -6.19
CA THR A 114 5.69 -7.68 -6.07
C THR A 114 6.56 -7.76 -4.82
N ASN A 115 7.79 -7.26 -4.95
CA ASN A 115 8.69 -7.11 -3.82
C ASN A 115 8.10 -6.17 -2.76
N LEU A 116 8.60 -6.27 -1.54
CA LEU A 116 8.08 -5.55 -0.38
C LEU A 116 9.21 -5.33 0.62
N SER A 117 8.99 -4.44 1.57
CA SER A 117 9.82 -4.45 2.78
C SER A 117 9.58 -5.76 3.53
N GLU A 118 10.64 -6.50 3.82
CA GLU A 118 10.56 -7.83 4.43
C GLU A 118 9.71 -7.83 5.71
N TRP A 119 8.81 -8.83 5.84
CA TRP A 119 7.83 -8.91 6.91
C TRP A 119 7.04 -7.60 7.11
N ALA A 120 6.78 -6.89 6.02
CA ALA A 120 6.09 -5.59 6.01
C ALA A 120 6.73 -4.54 6.94
N ASN A 121 8.05 -4.55 7.09
CA ASN A 121 8.87 -3.63 7.90
C ASN A 121 8.85 -3.87 9.42
N ILE A 122 8.22 -4.94 9.93
CA ILE A 122 8.05 -5.15 11.39
C ILE A 122 9.18 -5.95 12.04
N ARG A 123 10.23 -6.37 11.32
CA ARG A 123 11.30 -7.21 11.86
C ARG A 123 12.32 -6.43 12.68
N SER A 124 12.68 -5.23 12.24
CA SER A 124 13.73 -4.38 12.83
C SER A 124 13.44 -2.90 12.66
N THR A 125 13.86 -2.08 13.61
CA THR A 125 13.85 -0.61 13.50
C THR A 125 14.84 -0.10 12.43
N GLN A 126 15.78 -0.95 12.01
CA GLN A 126 16.76 -0.67 10.95
C GLN A 126 16.34 -1.28 9.60
N SER A 127 15.10 -1.78 9.49
CA SER A 127 14.54 -2.25 8.21
C SER A 127 14.61 -1.15 7.17
N THR A 128 15.06 -1.49 5.96
CA THR A 128 15.08 -0.57 4.82
C THR A 128 13.87 -0.83 3.94
N SER A 129 13.01 0.18 3.75
CA SER A 129 11.82 0.05 2.90
C SER A 129 12.17 -0.40 1.49
N GLY A 130 11.46 -1.42 1.00
CA GLY A 130 11.66 -2.01 -0.30
C GLY A 130 12.71 -3.12 -0.37
N TRP A 131 13.45 -3.37 0.71
CA TRP A 131 14.38 -4.48 0.76
C TRP A 131 13.74 -5.75 1.35
N SER A 132 14.05 -6.87 0.72
CA SER A 132 13.74 -8.19 1.25
C SER A 132 14.88 -9.18 0.98
N ALA A 133 15.01 -10.23 1.82
CA ALA A 133 16.03 -11.26 1.63
C ALA A 133 15.82 -12.05 0.33
N VAL A 134 14.58 -12.20 -0.12
CA VAL A 134 14.23 -12.89 -1.37
C VAL A 134 14.42 -12.01 -2.59
N GLY A 135 13.93 -10.75 -2.54
CA GLY A 135 13.82 -9.88 -3.71
C GLY A 135 14.93 -8.82 -3.82
N GLY A 136 15.76 -8.62 -2.79
CA GLY A 136 16.70 -7.47 -2.74
C GLY A 136 15.96 -6.14 -2.58
N LEU A 137 16.56 -5.04 -3.01
CA LEU A 137 16.03 -3.67 -2.85
C LEU A 137 15.23 -3.24 -4.09
N THR A 138 14.00 -2.80 -3.91
CA THR A 138 13.20 -2.12 -4.93
C THR A 138 13.66 -0.67 -5.06
N ALA A 139 14.03 -0.25 -6.25
CA ALA A 139 14.41 1.12 -6.56
C ALA A 139 13.19 2.03 -6.76
N ASN A 140 13.37 3.34 -6.63
CA ASN A 140 12.34 4.31 -6.97
C ASN A 140 12.35 4.59 -8.50
N PRO A 141 11.21 4.53 -9.21
CA PRO A 141 11.19 4.73 -10.66
C PRO A 141 11.52 6.17 -11.12
N TRP A 142 11.53 7.14 -10.20
CA TRP A 142 11.91 8.52 -10.50
C TRP A 142 13.41 8.73 -10.39
N ILE A 143 14.00 8.33 -9.26
CA ILE A 143 15.45 8.42 -9.01
C ILE A 143 15.88 7.12 -8.33
N HIS A 144 16.69 6.32 -9.01
CA HIS A 144 17.04 4.95 -8.63
C HIS A 144 17.54 4.77 -7.20
N SER A 145 18.38 5.70 -6.73
CA SER A 145 18.97 5.64 -5.39
C SER A 145 18.01 5.99 -4.25
N HIS A 146 16.80 6.45 -4.57
CA HIS A 146 15.83 6.86 -3.56
C HIS A 146 14.86 5.71 -3.22
N SER A 147 14.24 5.81 -2.04
CA SER A 147 13.31 4.82 -1.54
C SER A 147 12.04 4.76 -2.38
N ALA A 148 11.59 3.57 -2.72
CA ALA A 148 10.25 3.34 -3.27
C ALA A 148 9.16 3.41 -2.18
N GLY A 149 9.54 3.74 -0.94
CA GLY A 149 8.65 3.63 0.21
C GLY A 149 8.35 2.18 0.55
N GLY A 150 7.53 1.97 1.55
CA GLY A 150 7.16 0.61 1.98
C GLY A 150 5.95 0.61 2.93
N SER A 151 5.51 -0.60 3.20
CA SER A 151 6.07 -1.88 2.79
C SER A 151 5.58 -2.40 1.42
N SER A 152 4.57 -1.79 0.75
CA SER A 152 4.10 -2.20 -0.60
C SER A 152 4.95 -1.57 -1.73
N SER A 153 6.28 -1.61 -1.58
CA SER A 153 7.27 -0.93 -2.42
C SER A 153 7.15 -1.33 -3.90
N GLY A 154 7.21 -2.62 -4.17
CA GLY A 154 7.12 -3.14 -5.53
C GLY A 154 5.76 -2.89 -6.17
N SER A 155 4.65 -2.91 -5.39
CA SER A 155 3.31 -2.61 -5.91
C SER A 155 3.23 -1.15 -6.39
N GLY A 156 3.71 -0.20 -5.59
CA GLY A 156 3.77 1.22 -5.97
C GLY A 156 4.68 1.47 -7.16
N ALA A 157 5.90 0.94 -7.11
CA ALA A 157 6.89 1.11 -8.16
C ALA A 157 6.43 0.50 -9.51
N ALA A 158 5.83 -0.70 -9.50
CA ALA A 158 5.34 -1.36 -10.71
C ALA A 158 4.22 -0.57 -11.40
N VAL A 159 3.27 -0.02 -10.63
CA VAL A 159 2.20 0.83 -11.15
C VAL A 159 2.76 2.14 -11.70
N ALA A 160 3.62 2.81 -10.96
CA ALA A 160 4.24 4.07 -11.38
C ALA A 160 5.08 3.89 -12.64
N ALA A 161 5.89 2.83 -12.71
CA ALA A 161 6.70 2.49 -13.88
C ALA A 161 5.88 2.00 -15.08
N GLY A 162 4.57 1.82 -14.94
CA GLY A 162 3.70 1.36 -16.02
C GLY A 162 3.90 -0.09 -16.41
N LEU A 163 4.44 -0.93 -15.52
CA LEU A 163 4.55 -2.39 -15.77
C LEU A 163 3.15 -3.01 -15.86
N VAL A 164 2.26 -2.55 -15.01
CA VAL A 164 0.83 -2.89 -14.98
C VAL A 164 0.01 -1.63 -14.65
N THR A 165 -1.29 -1.72 -14.85
CA THR A 165 -2.22 -0.62 -14.49
C THR A 165 -2.74 -0.71 -13.06
N LEU A 166 -2.78 -1.90 -12.49
CA LEU A 166 -3.34 -2.20 -11.18
C LEU A 166 -2.40 -3.08 -10.35
N ALA A 167 -2.24 -2.74 -9.08
CA ALA A 167 -1.57 -3.58 -8.10
C ALA A 167 -2.35 -3.63 -6.79
N VAL A 168 -2.12 -4.69 -6.01
CA VAL A 168 -2.63 -4.80 -4.64
C VAL A 168 -1.46 -4.67 -3.66
N GLY A 169 -1.63 -3.79 -2.68
CA GLY A 169 -0.75 -3.66 -1.52
C GLY A 169 -1.45 -4.08 -0.23
N THR A 170 -0.73 -3.98 0.88
CA THR A 170 -1.27 -4.12 2.24
C THR A 170 -0.73 -3.01 3.12
N GLU A 171 -1.53 -2.56 4.08
CA GLU A 171 -1.13 -1.54 5.03
C GLU A 171 -1.58 -1.90 6.44
N THR A 172 -0.66 -1.74 7.38
CA THR A 172 -0.91 -1.71 8.81
C THR A 172 -0.93 -0.26 9.29
N ASP A 173 0.15 0.49 9.02
CA ASP A 173 0.24 1.95 9.11
C ASP A 173 1.16 2.47 7.99
N GLY A 174 0.62 3.23 7.05
CA GLY A 174 1.34 3.88 5.96
C GLY A 174 1.77 2.99 4.79
N SER A 175 1.67 1.67 4.87
CA SER A 175 2.31 0.74 3.91
C SER A 175 1.67 0.66 2.51
N ILE A 176 0.57 1.36 2.23
CA ILE A 176 0.02 1.66 0.90
C ILE A 176 0.24 3.15 0.61
N ILE A 177 -0.08 4.01 1.58
CA ILE A 177 -0.05 5.47 1.43
C ILE A 177 1.39 5.96 1.17
N CYS A 178 2.39 5.45 1.91
CA CYS A 178 3.78 5.80 1.73
C CYS A 178 4.28 5.45 0.30
N PRO A 179 4.27 4.18 -0.14
CA PRO A 179 4.75 3.86 -1.49
C PRO A 179 3.90 4.50 -2.59
N ALA A 180 2.59 4.72 -2.40
CA ALA A 180 1.78 5.45 -3.39
C ALA A 180 2.24 6.90 -3.52
N SER A 181 2.47 7.60 -2.41
CA SER A 181 2.98 8.97 -2.39
C SER A 181 4.37 9.09 -3.05
N LEU A 182 5.31 8.24 -2.63
CA LEU A 182 6.72 8.32 -3.06
C LEU A 182 6.93 7.84 -4.51
N ASN A 183 6.00 7.10 -5.09
CA ASN A 183 6.05 6.68 -6.49
C ASN A 183 5.12 7.52 -7.39
N GLY A 184 4.27 8.38 -6.83
CA GLY A 184 3.39 9.26 -7.60
C GLY A 184 2.18 8.52 -8.21
N CYS A 185 1.60 7.59 -7.46
CA CYS A 185 0.37 6.90 -7.83
C CYS A 185 -0.74 7.09 -6.77
N VAL A 186 -1.91 6.59 -7.05
CA VAL A 186 -3.07 6.54 -6.14
C VAL A 186 -2.96 5.28 -5.30
N GLY A 187 -3.13 5.42 -3.98
CA GLY A 187 -3.27 4.31 -3.05
C GLY A 187 -4.47 4.51 -2.14
N ILE A 188 -5.19 3.42 -1.83
CA ILE A 188 -6.31 3.45 -0.89
C ILE A 188 -6.15 2.32 0.12
N LYS A 189 -6.08 2.65 1.40
CA LYS A 189 -6.29 1.73 2.50
C LYS A 189 -7.76 1.85 2.91
N PRO A 190 -8.60 0.87 2.63
CA PRO A 190 -10.00 0.90 3.06
C PRO A 190 -10.12 0.71 4.58
N THR A 191 -11.35 0.81 5.09
CA THR A 191 -11.67 0.46 6.48
C THR A 191 -11.21 -0.98 6.77
N VAL A 192 -10.57 -1.18 7.93
CA VAL A 192 -10.15 -2.53 8.38
C VAL A 192 -11.36 -3.47 8.40
N GLY A 193 -11.19 -4.65 7.79
CA GLY A 193 -12.27 -5.63 7.63
C GLY A 193 -13.17 -5.41 6.40
N HIS A 194 -13.05 -4.28 5.67
CA HIS A 194 -13.79 -4.05 4.43
C HIS A 194 -13.32 -4.99 3.30
N VAL A 195 -12.03 -5.28 3.27
CA VAL A 195 -11.41 -6.29 2.40
C VAL A 195 -10.91 -7.43 3.29
N PRO A 196 -11.14 -8.72 2.93
CA PRO A 196 -10.72 -9.84 3.77
C PRO A 196 -9.20 -10.00 3.81
N THR A 197 -8.68 -10.39 4.98
CA THR A 197 -7.24 -10.63 5.23
C THR A 197 -6.88 -12.12 5.33
N ALA A 198 -7.84 -13.04 5.24
CA ALA A 198 -7.56 -14.48 5.30
C ALA A 198 -6.65 -14.92 4.12
N GLY A 199 -5.50 -15.53 4.42
CA GLY A 199 -4.47 -15.89 3.45
C GLY A 199 -3.52 -14.71 3.10
N ILE A 200 -3.40 -13.74 4.02
CA ILE A 200 -2.39 -12.67 3.96
C ILE A 200 -1.50 -12.79 5.19
N VAL A 201 -0.19 -12.73 5.00
CA VAL A 201 0.78 -12.74 6.11
C VAL A 201 0.54 -11.50 6.98
N PRO A 202 0.18 -11.66 8.27
CA PRO A 202 -0.28 -10.58 9.10
C PRO A 202 0.85 -9.86 9.84
N ILE A 203 0.58 -8.61 10.23
CA ILE A 203 1.20 -7.95 11.39
C ILE A 203 0.18 -7.87 12.51
N SER A 204 -1.01 -7.31 12.22
CA SER A 204 -1.97 -6.89 13.21
C SER A 204 -3.39 -7.02 12.68
N SER A 205 -4.19 -7.90 13.25
CA SER A 205 -5.60 -8.07 12.85
C SER A 205 -6.46 -6.83 13.17
N SER A 206 -5.99 -5.92 14.01
CA SER A 206 -6.72 -4.68 14.32
C SER A 206 -6.41 -3.51 13.39
N GLN A 207 -5.34 -3.60 12.56
CA GLN A 207 -4.91 -2.51 11.68
C GLN A 207 -4.69 -2.96 10.22
N ASP A 208 -4.39 -4.24 9.96
CA ASP A 208 -4.09 -4.73 8.61
C ASP A 208 -5.27 -4.57 7.66
N SER A 209 -4.98 -3.97 6.50
CA SER A 209 -5.94 -3.82 5.41
C SER A 209 -5.26 -3.94 4.06
N PRO A 210 -5.68 -4.87 3.18
CA PRO A 210 -5.25 -4.85 1.79
C PRO A 210 -5.99 -3.77 1.02
N GLY A 211 -5.32 -3.15 0.05
CA GLY A 211 -5.91 -2.08 -0.74
C GLY A 211 -5.30 -1.93 -2.14
N PRO A 212 -6.01 -1.22 -3.04
CA PRO A 212 -5.58 -1.01 -4.40
C PRO A 212 -4.51 0.06 -4.52
N MET A 213 -3.65 -0.10 -5.52
CA MET A 213 -2.74 0.89 -6.03
C MET A 213 -2.91 1.01 -7.56
N ALA A 214 -3.09 2.23 -8.06
CA ALA A 214 -3.38 2.50 -9.47
C ALA A 214 -2.84 3.88 -9.88
N ARG A 215 -2.93 4.22 -11.18
CA ARG A 215 -2.54 5.55 -11.67
C ARG A 215 -3.70 6.56 -11.70
N SER A 216 -4.93 6.12 -11.46
CA SER A 216 -6.10 6.97 -11.34
C SER A 216 -7.01 6.52 -10.19
N VAL A 217 -7.78 7.46 -9.65
CA VAL A 217 -8.75 7.15 -8.58
C VAL A 217 -9.84 6.21 -9.10
N ARG A 218 -10.25 6.34 -10.37
CA ARG A 218 -11.26 5.47 -10.96
C ARG A 218 -10.81 4.02 -11.03
N ASP A 219 -9.55 3.78 -11.43
CA ASP A 219 -8.99 2.43 -11.50
C ASP A 219 -8.79 1.83 -10.10
N ALA A 220 -8.36 2.64 -9.11
CA ALA A 220 -8.27 2.23 -7.71
C ALA A 220 -9.66 1.87 -7.13
N ALA A 221 -10.69 2.66 -7.46
CA ALA A 221 -12.07 2.40 -7.05
C ALA A 221 -12.61 1.10 -7.66
N LEU A 222 -12.33 0.84 -8.94
CA LEU A 222 -12.70 -0.41 -9.61
C LEU A 222 -12.09 -1.63 -8.89
N LEU A 223 -10.80 -1.56 -8.60
CA LEU A 223 -10.12 -2.66 -7.92
C LEU A 223 -10.67 -2.84 -6.50
N LEU A 224 -10.95 -1.74 -5.77
CA LEU A 224 -11.51 -1.81 -4.42
C LEU A 224 -12.93 -2.42 -4.40
N GLU A 225 -13.81 -2.09 -5.34
CA GLU A 225 -15.13 -2.72 -5.46
C GLU A 225 -15.02 -4.25 -5.55
N ILE A 226 -14.08 -4.73 -6.36
CA ILE A 226 -13.85 -6.17 -6.56
C ILE A 226 -13.28 -6.79 -5.28
N MET A 227 -12.27 -6.16 -4.68
CA MET A 227 -11.60 -6.65 -3.47
C MET A 227 -12.58 -6.76 -2.28
N SER A 228 -13.44 -5.78 -2.11
CA SER A 228 -14.40 -5.70 -1.00
C SER A 228 -15.73 -6.41 -1.30
N ALA A 229 -16.00 -6.76 -2.57
CA ALA A 229 -17.30 -7.23 -3.04
C ALA A 229 -18.43 -6.21 -2.74
N THR A 230 -18.14 -4.93 -2.89
CA THR A 230 -19.10 -3.82 -2.77
C THR A 230 -19.36 -3.20 -4.14
N THR A 231 -20.29 -2.27 -4.23
CA THR A 231 -20.64 -1.55 -5.45
C THR A 231 -20.79 -0.06 -5.17
N GLY A 232 -20.67 0.76 -6.22
CA GLY A 232 -20.91 2.20 -6.14
C GLY A 232 -19.65 3.05 -5.97
N LEU A 233 -18.45 2.45 -5.74
CA LEU A 233 -17.20 3.20 -5.62
C LEU A 233 -16.75 3.76 -6.97
N VAL A 234 -16.89 3.00 -8.05
CA VAL A 234 -16.62 3.51 -9.41
C VAL A 234 -17.56 4.65 -9.76
N ALA A 235 -18.86 4.51 -9.47
CA ALA A 235 -19.83 5.58 -9.70
C ALA A 235 -19.54 6.83 -8.83
N ALA A 236 -19.02 6.65 -7.61
CA ALA A 236 -18.61 7.74 -6.73
C ALA A 236 -17.49 8.60 -7.31
N THR A 237 -16.68 8.07 -8.24
CA THR A 237 -15.66 8.87 -8.94
C THR A 237 -16.26 9.94 -9.85
N ASP A 238 -17.47 9.78 -10.31
CA ASP A 238 -18.21 10.75 -11.17
C ASP A 238 -19.10 11.68 -10.33
N ASP A 239 -19.18 11.48 -9.01
CA ASP A 239 -20.00 12.31 -8.10
C ASP A 239 -19.44 13.73 -8.01
N SER A 240 -20.33 14.70 -8.25
CA SER A 240 -20.04 16.13 -8.24
C SER A 240 -20.66 16.86 -7.04
N ARG A 241 -21.17 16.13 -6.04
CA ARG A 241 -21.70 16.76 -4.83
C ARG A 241 -20.64 17.66 -4.18
N SER A 242 -21.04 18.77 -3.62
CA SER A 242 -20.13 19.60 -2.83
C SER A 242 -19.75 18.86 -1.55
N LEU A 243 -18.44 18.67 -1.33
CA LEU A 243 -17.88 18.16 -0.10
C LEU A 243 -17.28 19.32 0.70
N ARG A 244 -17.46 19.28 2.00
CA ARG A 244 -16.78 20.16 2.95
C ARG A 244 -15.50 19.47 3.41
N ILE A 245 -14.36 20.05 3.07
CA ILE A 245 -13.04 19.44 3.22
C ILE A 245 -12.29 20.11 4.36
N GLY A 246 -11.97 19.34 5.40
CA GLY A 246 -11.16 19.79 6.53
C GLY A 246 -9.67 19.79 6.17
N VAL A 247 -9.00 20.92 6.31
CA VAL A 247 -7.55 21.08 6.09
C VAL A 247 -6.83 20.97 7.42
N VAL A 248 -5.95 19.96 7.55
CA VAL A 248 -5.24 19.69 8.81
C VAL A 248 -3.78 20.15 8.70
N ARG A 249 -3.48 21.33 9.23
CA ARG A 249 -2.13 21.91 9.18
C ARG A 249 -1.10 21.18 10.03
N SER A 250 -1.51 20.45 11.05
CA SER A 250 -0.59 19.63 11.86
C SER A 250 -0.08 18.38 11.12
N TRP A 251 -0.62 18.09 9.93
CA TRP A 251 -0.14 17.03 9.03
C TRP A 251 0.86 17.54 7.96
N LEU A 252 1.40 18.74 8.13
CA LEU A 252 2.52 19.20 7.29
C LEU A 252 3.76 18.32 7.54
N THR A 253 4.57 18.17 6.49
CA THR A 253 5.73 17.26 6.52
C THR A 253 6.94 17.84 7.26
N GLY A 254 6.97 19.16 7.49
CA GLY A 254 8.15 19.87 7.96
C GLY A 254 9.21 20.13 6.87
N HIS A 255 9.03 19.53 5.68
CA HIS A 255 9.86 19.81 4.52
C HIS A 255 9.35 21.03 3.74
N ASN A 256 10.02 22.16 3.87
CA ASN A 256 9.55 23.47 3.38
C ASN A 256 9.05 23.46 1.93
N ALA A 257 9.73 22.75 1.01
CA ALA A 257 9.32 22.72 -0.39
C ALA A 257 8.05 21.89 -0.61
N THR A 258 7.90 20.78 0.09
CA THR A 258 6.66 19.97 0.08
C THR A 258 5.49 20.73 0.67
N ASP A 259 5.70 21.41 1.79
CA ASP A 259 4.67 22.17 2.48
C ASP A 259 4.23 23.39 1.65
N ALA A 260 5.15 24.01 0.89
CA ALA A 260 4.82 25.06 -0.08
C ALA A 260 3.98 24.53 -1.27
N ILE A 261 4.25 23.30 -1.73
CA ILE A 261 3.41 22.64 -2.75
C ILE A 261 2.00 22.40 -2.19
N PHE A 262 1.88 21.93 -0.94
CA PHE A 262 0.57 21.77 -0.28
C PHE A 262 -0.20 23.09 -0.20
N ASP A 263 0.43 24.22 0.16
CA ASP A 263 -0.20 25.54 0.17
C ASP A 263 -0.65 25.98 -1.25
N ALA A 264 0.14 25.70 -2.27
CA ALA A 264 -0.23 25.97 -3.65
C ALA A 264 -1.44 25.11 -4.09
N VAL A 265 -1.48 23.84 -3.66
CA VAL A 265 -2.62 22.93 -3.85
C VAL A 265 -3.87 23.51 -3.21
N LEU A 266 -3.84 23.90 -1.95
CA LEU A 266 -4.99 24.51 -1.28
C LEU A 266 -5.49 25.76 -2.01
N SER A 267 -4.58 26.60 -2.51
CA SER A 267 -4.92 27.79 -3.32
C SER A 267 -5.61 27.40 -4.63
N LYS A 268 -5.17 26.30 -5.27
CA LYS A 268 -5.77 25.78 -6.51
C LYS A 268 -7.17 25.21 -6.24
N LEU A 269 -7.34 24.42 -5.19
CA LEU A 269 -8.62 23.82 -4.79
C LEU A 269 -9.64 24.91 -4.43
N SER A 270 -9.24 25.93 -3.69
CA SER A 270 -10.10 27.10 -3.36
C SER A 270 -10.55 27.84 -4.62
N LYS A 271 -9.65 28.07 -5.59
CA LYS A 271 -10.00 28.68 -6.89
C LYS A 271 -10.93 27.80 -7.73
N ALA A 272 -10.85 26.48 -7.57
CA ALA A 272 -11.80 25.53 -8.19
C ALA A 272 -13.18 25.52 -7.49
N GLY A 273 -13.36 26.29 -6.42
CA GLY A 273 -14.62 26.42 -5.70
C GLY A 273 -14.89 25.34 -4.64
N MET A 274 -13.86 24.61 -4.22
CA MET A 274 -14.00 23.63 -3.15
C MET A 274 -14.16 24.32 -1.78
N ASP A 275 -15.03 23.77 -0.93
CA ASP A 275 -15.29 24.26 0.44
C ASP A 275 -14.19 23.73 1.39
N LEU A 276 -13.17 24.55 1.61
CA LEU A 276 -12.03 24.22 2.46
C LEU A 276 -12.18 24.88 3.84
N VAL A 277 -12.06 24.08 4.90
CA VAL A 277 -12.21 24.54 6.30
C VAL A 277 -10.97 24.12 7.08
N GLU A 278 -10.30 25.07 7.75
CA GLU A 278 -9.20 24.72 8.65
C GLU A 278 -9.71 23.91 9.84
N VAL A 279 -9.06 22.76 10.08
CA VAL A 279 -9.37 21.87 11.20
C VAL A 279 -8.11 21.71 12.05
N HIS A 280 -8.27 21.96 13.35
CA HIS A 280 -7.16 21.79 14.29
C HIS A 280 -7.17 20.39 14.89
N ILE A 281 -6.03 19.72 14.79
CA ILE A 281 -5.76 18.46 15.47
C ILE A 281 -4.42 18.59 16.20
N ASP A 282 -4.42 18.29 17.48
CA ASP A 282 -3.18 18.27 18.28
C ASP A 282 -2.25 17.13 17.84
N LYS A 283 -0.96 17.43 17.76
CA LYS A 283 0.05 16.40 17.51
C LYS A 283 -0.01 15.32 18.61
N PRO A 284 0.07 14.02 18.24
CA PRO A 284 0.09 12.94 19.24
C PRO A 284 1.28 13.09 20.19
N SER A 285 1.11 12.63 21.44
CA SER A 285 2.23 12.45 22.35
C SER A 285 3.08 11.26 21.88
N GLU A 286 4.34 11.21 22.31
CA GLU A 286 5.24 10.07 22.04
C GLU A 286 4.65 8.74 22.53
N ASP A 287 3.89 8.76 23.63
CA ASP A 287 3.24 7.55 24.17
C ASP A 287 2.25 6.92 23.18
N VAL A 288 1.61 7.70 22.32
CA VAL A 288 0.66 7.18 21.32
C VAL A 288 1.38 6.29 20.31
N GLY A 289 2.50 6.75 19.74
CA GLY A 289 3.29 5.96 18.80
C GLY A 289 3.97 4.76 19.47
N ASN A 290 4.49 4.94 20.70
CA ASN A 290 5.10 3.86 21.46
C ASN A 290 4.07 2.78 21.81
N ASP A 291 2.87 3.16 22.26
CA ASP A 291 1.79 2.21 22.55
C ASP A 291 1.34 1.48 21.27
N GLU A 292 1.19 2.19 20.13
CA GLU A 292 0.86 1.56 18.87
C GLU A 292 1.88 0.50 18.49
N TYR A 293 3.16 0.86 18.52
CA TYR A 293 4.23 -0.05 18.15
C TYR A 293 4.23 -1.33 19.00
N GLU A 294 4.03 -1.20 20.31
CA GLU A 294 3.95 -2.38 21.19
C GLU A 294 2.65 -3.18 20.97
N ILE A 295 1.53 -2.52 20.66
CA ILE A 295 0.29 -3.18 20.28
C ILE A 295 0.53 -4.06 19.05
N LEU A 296 1.20 -3.54 18.02
CA LEU A 296 1.54 -4.30 16.81
C LEU A 296 2.40 -5.53 17.14
N LEU A 297 3.37 -5.41 18.03
CA LEU A 297 4.23 -6.54 18.43
C LEU A 297 3.46 -7.62 19.23
N HIS A 298 2.54 -7.23 20.10
CA HIS A 298 1.65 -8.18 20.79
C HIS A 298 0.75 -8.92 19.81
N GLU A 299 0.18 -8.20 18.84
CA GLU A 299 -0.69 -8.79 17.82
C GLU A 299 0.10 -9.67 16.85
N LEU A 300 1.29 -9.25 16.43
CA LEU A 300 2.18 -10.04 15.59
C LEU A 300 2.46 -11.43 16.19
N PHE A 301 2.72 -11.48 17.50
CA PHE A 301 2.96 -12.76 18.19
C PHE A 301 1.80 -13.74 18.00
N ASP A 302 0.58 -13.29 18.22
CA ASP A 302 -0.62 -14.14 18.11
C ASP A 302 -1.01 -14.40 16.66
N ASP A 303 -1.06 -13.33 15.84
CA ASP A 303 -1.64 -13.38 14.49
C ASP A 303 -0.72 -14.12 13.51
N LEU A 304 0.61 -13.91 13.59
CA LEU A 304 1.55 -14.68 12.77
C LEU A 304 1.57 -16.16 13.17
N GLY A 305 1.50 -16.46 14.48
CA GLY A 305 1.38 -17.85 14.96
C GLY A 305 0.10 -18.51 14.45
N ALA A 306 -1.03 -17.83 14.52
CA ALA A 306 -2.31 -18.34 13.99
C ALA A 306 -2.23 -18.55 12.48
N TYR A 307 -1.69 -17.62 11.70
CA TYR A 307 -1.49 -17.73 10.27
C TYR A 307 -0.60 -18.92 9.89
N LEU A 308 0.60 -19.04 10.49
CA LEU A 308 1.55 -20.11 10.20
C LEU A 308 1.01 -21.49 10.58
N SER A 309 0.18 -21.58 11.65
CA SER A 309 -0.41 -22.84 12.11
C SER A 309 -1.29 -23.51 11.06
N VAL A 310 -1.94 -22.71 10.20
CA VAL A 310 -2.89 -23.19 9.17
C VAL A 310 -2.30 -23.17 7.76
N ARG A 311 -1.18 -22.50 7.55
CA ARG A 311 -0.51 -22.48 6.26
C ARG A 311 0.11 -23.85 5.95
N ALA A 312 -0.33 -24.45 4.82
CA ALA A 312 -0.03 -25.85 4.49
C ALA A 312 1.37 -26.06 3.89
N ASP A 313 1.94 -25.02 3.27
CA ASP A 313 3.18 -25.06 2.51
C ASP A 313 4.43 -24.67 3.33
N THR A 314 4.34 -24.65 4.66
CA THR A 314 5.49 -24.37 5.54
C THR A 314 5.51 -25.26 6.78
N THR A 315 6.72 -25.54 7.28
CA THR A 315 6.95 -26.24 8.56
C THR A 315 6.97 -25.28 9.76
N LEU A 316 7.10 -23.97 9.53
CA LEU A 316 7.07 -22.94 10.57
C LEU A 316 5.65 -22.81 11.14
N LYS A 317 5.52 -22.72 12.46
CA LYS A 317 4.22 -22.68 13.14
C LYS A 317 4.07 -21.50 14.10
N SER A 318 5.13 -20.74 14.30
CA SER A 318 5.15 -19.63 15.26
C SER A 318 6.17 -18.57 14.89
N LEU A 319 6.07 -17.39 15.50
CA LEU A 319 7.10 -16.35 15.43
C LEU A 319 8.47 -16.86 15.95
N ALA A 320 8.47 -17.76 16.97
CA ALA A 320 9.71 -18.33 17.48
C ALA A 320 10.42 -19.20 16.43
N ASP A 321 9.67 -19.92 15.59
CA ASP A 321 10.26 -20.70 14.51
C ASP A 321 10.88 -19.78 13.43
N VAL A 322 10.24 -18.65 13.13
CA VAL A 322 10.80 -17.63 12.21
C VAL A 322 12.08 -17.04 12.77
N VAL A 323 12.10 -16.66 14.06
CA VAL A 323 13.30 -16.16 14.74
C VAL A 323 14.44 -17.18 14.69
N ALA A 324 14.14 -18.45 14.97
CA ALA A 324 15.14 -19.53 14.91
C ALA A 324 15.65 -19.74 13.48
N TYR A 325 14.77 -19.67 12.47
CA TYR A 325 15.16 -19.77 11.07
C TYR A 325 16.12 -18.63 10.68
N ASN A 326 15.80 -17.40 11.01
CA ASN A 326 16.63 -16.23 10.71
C ASN A 326 18.02 -16.34 11.35
N LEU A 327 18.11 -16.84 12.60
CA LEU A 327 19.39 -17.10 13.28
C LEU A 327 20.20 -18.21 12.60
N ALA A 328 19.56 -19.20 12.02
CA ALA A 328 20.23 -20.26 11.27
C ALA A 328 20.67 -19.81 9.86
N HIS A 329 20.07 -18.76 9.31
CA HIS A 329 20.30 -18.23 7.96
C HIS A 329 20.74 -16.76 7.96
N GLN A 330 21.63 -16.40 8.89
CA GLN A 330 22.02 -14.98 9.12
C GLN A 330 22.62 -14.31 7.88
N GLU A 331 23.31 -15.05 7.02
CA GLU A 331 23.95 -14.50 5.82
C GLU A 331 22.94 -13.96 4.80
N SER A 332 21.71 -14.48 4.77
CA SER A 332 20.61 -13.99 3.95
C SER A 332 19.66 -13.09 4.72
N GLU A 333 19.10 -13.61 5.82
CA GLU A 333 18.02 -12.95 6.57
C GLU A 333 18.50 -11.74 7.38
N LEU A 334 19.66 -11.85 8.04
CA LEU A 334 20.18 -10.80 8.93
C LEU A 334 21.35 -10.02 8.33
N LYS A 335 21.49 -10.06 7.01
CA LYS A 335 22.64 -9.49 6.28
C LYS A 335 22.83 -8.00 6.52
N PHE A 336 21.77 -7.23 6.60
CA PHE A 336 21.82 -5.77 6.71
C PHE A 336 21.31 -5.25 8.03
N PHE A 337 20.36 -5.92 8.67
CA PHE A 337 19.77 -5.50 9.96
C PHE A 337 19.29 -6.71 10.76
N GLY A 338 19.10 -6.51 12.07
CA GLY A 338 18.70 -7.55 13.01
C GLY A 338 17.21 -7.89 12.99
N GLN A 339 16.75 -8.50 14.09
CA GLN A 339 15.36 -8.90 14.28
C GLN A 339 14.87 -8.54 15.69
N GLU A 340 15.38 -7.46 16.23
CA GLU A 340 15.14 -7.06 17.62
C GLU A 340 13.67 -6.82 17.95
N LEU A 341 12.86 -6.51 16.94
CA LEU A 341 11.42 -6.37 17.12
C LEU A 341 10.71 -7.71 17.25
N PHE A 342 11.14 -8.71 16.50
CA PHE A 342 10.65 -10.08 16.66
C PHE A 342 11.05 -10.64 18.04
N ASP A 343 12.29 -10.39 18.48
CA ASP A 343 12.75 -10.78 19.82
C ASP A 343 11.92 -10.05 20.90
N LYS A 344 11.64 -8.75 20.72
CA LYS A 344 10.77 -7.98 21.63
C LYS A 344 9.34 -8.54 21.62
N ALA A 345 8.78 -8.90 20.47
CA ALA A 345 7.45 -9.50 20.38
C ALA A 345 7.35 -10.84 21.13
N LEU A 346 8.40 -11.68 21.06
CA LEU A 346 8.48 -12.92 21.85
C LEU A 346 8.50 -12.65 23.36
N VAL A 347 9.20 -11.59 23.80
CA VAL A 347 9.26 -11.20 25.23
C VAL A 347 7.93 -10.62 25.71
N LEU A 348 7.28 -9.78 24.91
CA LEU A 348 5.98 -9.17 25.22
C LEU A 348 4.88 -10.24 25.28
N GLY A 349 4.94 -11.26 24.44
CA GLY A 349 3.89 -12.27 24.27
C GLY A 349 2.64 -11.69 23.61
N GLY A 350 1.59 -12.53 23.47
CA GLY A 350 0.36 -12.14 22.81
C GLY A 350 -0.51 -11.13 23.58
N ARG A 351 -1.79 -11.08 23.26
CA ARG A 351 -2.79 -10.12 23.79
C ARG A 351 -3.08 -10.33 25.27
N ASN A 352 -2.21 -9.80 26.10
CA ASN A 352 -2.27 -9.82 27.58
C ASN A 352 -2.94 -8.56 28.16
N ASN A 353 -2.82 -8.32 29.47
CA ASN A 353 -3.43 -7.16 30.12
C ASN A 353 -2.72 -5.84 29.77
N ASP A 354 -1.41 -5.86 29.54
CA ASP A 354 -0.65 -4.70 29.08
C ASP A 354 -1.11 -4.26 27.68
N TYR A 355 -1.19 -5.20 26.75
CA TYR A 355 -1.79 -4.98 25.44
C TYR A 355 -3.18 -4.31 25.54
N LYS A 356 -4.08 -4.87 26.37
CA LYS A 356 -5.46 -4.33 26.51
C LYS A 356 -5.45 -2.88 27.02
N ALA A 357 -4.58 -2.55 27.95
CA ALA A 357 -4.45 -1.20 28.50
C ALA A 357 -3.95 -0.21 27.44
N LYS A 358 -2.89 -0.56 26.72
CA LYS A 358 -2.32 0.25 25.61
C LYS A 358 -3.33 0.42 24.49
N ARG A 359 -3.93 -0.68 24.02
CA ARG A 359 -4.92 -0.65 22.94
C ARG A 359 -6.13 0.23 23.27
N SER A 360 -6.61 0.15 24.52
CA SER A 360 -7.73 0.97 24.99
C SER A 360 -7.39 2.47 24.99
N ARG A 361 -6.21 2.86 25.49
CA ARG A 361 -5.78 4.27 25.52
C ARG A 361 -5.61 4.81 24.10
N ASN A 362 -4.93 4.04 23.26
CA ASN A 362 -4.58 4.42 21.90
C ASN A 362 -5.83 4.57 21.03
N LEU A 363 -6.72 3.58 21.09
CA LEU A 363 -7.99 3.63 20.36
C LEU A 363 -8.87 4.80 20.82
N MET A 364 -8.94 5.07 22.12
CA MET A 364 -9.72 6.20 22.66
C MET A 364 -9.17 7.53 22.17
N TRP A 365 -7.84 7.70 22.14
CA TRP A 365 -7.21 8.90 21.59
C TRP A 365 -7.55 9.07 20.10
N ALA A 366 -7.34 8.04 19.29
CA ALA A 366 -7.52 8.10 17.84
C ALA A 366 -9.00 8.32 17.46
N GLN A 367 -9.93 7.62 18.12
CA GLN A 367 -11.37 7.82 17.92
C GLN A 367 -11.82 9.23 18.28
N LYS A 368 -11.38 9.76 19.42
CA LYS A 368 -11.68 11.13 19.82
C LYS A 368 -11.13 12.13 18.79
N THR A 369 -9.88 11.94 18.38
CA THR A 369 -9.19 12.80 17.41
C THR A 369 -9.96 12.87 16.09
N LEU A 370 -10.27 11.73 15.48
CA LEU A 370 -10.97 11.68 14.20
C LEU A 370 -12.44 12.14 14.32
N SER A 371 -13.15 11.74 15.37
CA SER A 371 -14.57 12.17 15.55
C SER A 371 -14.70 13.67 15.71
N GLN A 372 -13.83 14.31 16.47
CA GLN A 372 -13.83 15.76 16.62
C GLN A 372 -13.43 16.49 15.34
N ALA A 373 -12.41 15.98 14.65
CA ALA A 373 -11.93 16.58 13.40
C ALA A 373 -12.95 16.47 12.25
N LEU A 374 -13.73 15.41 12.22
CA LEU A 374 -14.75 15.14 11.20
C LEU A 374 -16.16 15.65 11.56
N GLU A 375 -16.34 16.30 12.71
CA GLU A 375 -17.68 16.71 13.19
C GLU A 375 -18.45 17.59 12.20
N ASN A 376 -17.75 18.47 11.48
CA ASN A 376 -18.35 19.45 10.59
C ASN A 376 -17.79 19.42 9.16
N VAL A 377 -17.11 18.35 8.77
CA VAL A 377 -16.52 18.14 7.44
C VAL A 377 -16.74 16.71 6.99
N ASP A 378 -16.75 16.49 5.68
CA ASP A 378 -16.96 15.17 5.09
C ASP A 378 -15.69 14.33 5.07
N VAL A 379 -14.55 14.98 4.85
CA VAL A 379 -13.21 14.36 4.82
C VAL A 379 -12.16 15.33 5.35
N LEU A 380 -10.99 14.80 5.73
CA LEU A 380 -9.81 15.57 6.11
C LEU A 380 -8.73 15.44 5.06
N ILE A 381 -7.95 16.50 4.81
CA ILE A 381 -6.80 16.46 3.93
C ILE A 381 -5.53 16.98 4.59
N GLY A 382 -4.38 16.43 4.16
CA GLY A 382 -3.04 16.86 4.56
C GLY A 382 -1.97 16.34 3.61
N ALA A 383 -0.74 16.83 3.74
CA ALA A 383 0.39 16.23 3.04
C ALA A 383 0.68 14.83 3.61
N THR A 384 1.06 13.88 2.77
CA THR A 384 1.38 12.51 3.23
C THR A 384 2.82 12.41 3.72
N TYR A 385 3.77 12.49 2.81
CA TYR A 385 5.20 12.34 3.09
C TYR A 385 6.01 13.45 2.40
N SER A 386 7.22 13.74 2.93
CA SER A 386 8.25 14.47 2.20
C SER A 386 8.71 13.67 0.97
N PRO A 387 9.52 14.24 0.06
CA PRO A 387 10.07 13.49 -1.07
C PRO A 387 10.80 12.23 -0.61
N ALA A 388 10.87 11.23 -1.47
CA ALA A 388 11.57 10.00 -1.18
C ALA A 388 13.02 10.27 -0.72
N TRP A 389 13.42 9.61 0.38
CA TRP A 389 14.79 9.69 0.93
C TRP A 389 15.73 8.74 0.20
N LEU A 390 17.04 8.93 0.39
CA LEU A 390 18.06 7.99 -0.09
C LEU A 390 17.93 6.65 0.62
N SER A 391 17.91 5.56 -0.12
CA SER A 391 17.92 4.22 0.45
C SER A 391 19.32 3.83 0.89
N THR A 392 19.50 3.57 2.18
CA THR A 392 20.74 3.04 2.74
C THR A 392 20.45 1.73 3.46
N LEU A 393 20.99 0.63 2.94
CA LEU A 393 20.72 -0.69 3.49
C LEU A 393 21.25 -0.81 4.92
N GLY A 394 20.37 -1.20 5.86
CA GLY A 394 20.71 -1.44 7.25
C GLY A 394 20.75 -0.19 8.14
N GLU A 395 20.40 0.98 7.61
CA GLU A 395 20.34 2.23 8.40
C GLU A 395 18.91 2.65 8.75
N GLY A 396 17.93 1.82 8.38
CA GLY A 396 16.51 2.17 8.54
C GLY A 396 16.04 3.18 7.50
N ASP A 397 14.83 3.68 7.71
CA ASP A 397 14.21 4.67 6.84
C ASP A 397 14.36 6.07 7.42
N SER A 398 14.75 7.03 6.59
CA SER A 398 14.88 8.43 6.99
C SER A 398 13.60 9.20 6.66
N TYR A 399 12.55 8.98 7.44
CA TYR A 399 11.25 9.63 7.22
C TYR A 399 11.28 11.16 7.41
N GLY A 400 12.29 11.72 8.05
CA GLY A 400 12.39 13.15 8.36
C GLY A 400 11.29 13.59 9.35
N ASP A 401 10.84 14.85 9.20
CA ASP A 401 9.73 15.42 10.01
C ASP A 401 8.36 15.05 9.41
N ASN A 402 8.11 13.78 9.15
CA ASN A 402 6.93 13.33 8.41
C ASN A 402 5.61 13.74 9.03
N SER A 403 4.63 13.87 8.15
CA SER A 403 3.21 13.89 8.51
C SER A 403 2.82 12.59 9.22
N TRP A 404 2.06 12.72 10.29
CA TRP A 404 1.47 11.58 11.02
C TRP A 404 0.02 11.29 10.59
N ILE A 405 -0.32 11.64 9.35
CA ILE A 405 -1.68 11.51 8.77
C ILE A 405 -2.21 10.08 8.83
N THR A 406 -1.34 9.07 8.74
CA THR A 406 -1.72 7.65 8.73
C THR A 406 -2.02 7.09 10.11
N LEU A 407 -1.46 7.67 11.18
CA LEU A 407 -1.49 7.12 12.55
C LEU A 407 -2.92 6.92 13.10
N ALA A 408 -3.74 7.97 13.13
CA ALA A 408 -5.10 7.85 13.65
C ALA A 408 -6.00 6.94 12.79
N PRO A 409 -5.95 6.98 11.43
CA PRO A 409 -6.61 6.00 10.58
C PRO A 409 -6.13 4.56 10.76
N ALA A 410 -4.84 4.34 11.02
CA ALA A 410 -4.30 3.01 11.32
C ALA A 410 -4.91 2.47 12.62
N ILE A 411 -4.78 3.20 13.72
CA ILE A 411 -5.26 2.81 15.05
C ILE A 411 -6.78 2.57 15.08
N THR A 412 -7.57 3.40 14.38
CA THR A 412 -9.04 3.25 14.35
C THR A 412 -9.54 2.29 13.29
N GLY A 413 -8.68 1.92 12.33
CA GLY A 413 -9.08 1.18 11.14
C GLY A 413 -9.84 2.03 10.11
N ALA A 414 -9.89 3.36 10.25
CA ALA A 414 -10.60 4.24 9.31
C ALA A 414 -9.93 4.26 7.91
N PRO A 415 -10.69 4.54 6.85
CA PRO A 415 -10.15 4.54 5.50
C PRO A 415 -9.33 5.80 5.22
N ILE A 416 -8.24 5.64 4.49
CA ILE A 416 -7.36 6.71 4.02
C ILE A 416 -6.94 6.43 2.57
N GLY A 417 -6.75 7.49 1.78
CA GLY A 417 -6.22 7.39 0.43
C GLY A 417 -5.27 8.53 0.12
N THR A 418 -4.51 8.39 -0.96
CA THR A 418 -3.62 9.44 -1.46
C THR A 418 -3.71 9.58 -2.97
N VAL A 419 -3.57 10.81 -3.45
CA VAL A 419 -3.38 11.16 -4.85
C VAL A 419 -2.11 11.99 -4.99
N PRO A 420 -1.42 11.98 -6.14
CA PRO A 420 -0.30 12.87 -6.38
C PRO A 420 -0.72 14.35 -6.22
N MET A 421 0.09 15.18 -5.55
CA MET A 421 -0.16 16.62 -5.43
C MET A 421 0.88 17.49 -6.16
N GLY A 422 1.97 16.90 -6.64
CA GLY A 422 3.00 17.60 -7.38
C GLY A 422 4.35 16.86 -7.40
N ILE A 423 5.34 17.54 -7.92
CA ILE A 423 6.73 17.08 -7.96
C ILE A 423 7.56 18.04 -7.10
N CYS A 424 8.30 17.49 -6.15
CA CYS A 424 9.22 18.21 -5.28
C CYS A 424 10.63 17.64 -5.50
N GLU A 425 11.58 18.48 -5.92
CA GLU A 425 12.98 18.08 -6.15
C GLU A 425 13.16 16.90 -7.14
N GLY A 426 12.25 16.79 -8.11
CA GLY A 426 12.23 15.71 -9.11
C GLY A 426 11.55 14.41 -8.65
N LEU A 427 10.96 14.40 -7.47
CA LEU A 427 10.27 13.28 -6.85
C LEU A 427 8.80 13.64 -6.58
N PRO A 428 7.86 12.69 -6.71
CA PRO A 428 6.46 12.94 -6.42
C PRO A 428 6.20 13.09 -4.92
N VAL A 429 5.16 13.85 -4.61
CA VAL A 429 4.63 14.00 -3.25
C VAL A 429 3.11 13.86 -3.29
N GLY A 430 2.50 13.35 -2.21
CA GLY A 430 1.09 12.97 -2.15
C GLY A 430 0.24 13.86 -1.26
N LEU A 431 -1.02 14.03 -1.68
CA LEU A 431 -2.11 14.60 -0.89
C LEU A 431 -2.92 13.46 -0.27
N GLY A 432 -2.92 13.37 1.05
CA GLY A 432 -3.69 12.38 1.80
C GLY A 432 -5.11 12.85 2.07
N VAL A 433 -6.03 11.90 2.06
CA VAL A 433 -7.46 12.09 2.37
C VAL A 433 -7.89 11.05 3.39
N VAL A 434 -8.42 11.50 4.53
CA VAL A 434 -8.98 10.63 5.57
C VAL A 434 -10.49 10.81 5.60
N ALA A 435 -11.24 9.70 5.60
CA ALA A 435 -12.69 9.71 5.72
C ALA A 435 -13.15 9.01 7.01
N PRO A 436 -14.43 9.21 7.42
CA PRO A 436 -14.99 8.46 8.55
C PRO A 436 -14.91 6.95 8.35
N SER A 437 -14.87 6.17 9.43
CA SER A 437 -14.98 4.70 9.35
C SER A 437 -16.16 4.29 8.48
N HIS A 438 -15.95 3.32 7.59
CA HIS A 438 -16.92 2.89 6.57
C HIS A 438 -17.34 3.99 5.58
N GLY A 439 -16.51 5.04 5.44
CA GLY A 439 -16.72 6.18 4.56
C GLY A 439 -16.05 6.06 3.19
N GLU A 440 -15.90 4.85 2.64
CA GLU A 440 -15.23 4.61 1.36
C GLU A 440 -15.82 5.42 0.21
N LEU A 441 -17.14 5.62 0.19
CA LEU A 441 -17.79 6.46 -0.81
C LEU A 441 -17.36 7.93 -0.70
N HIS A 442 -17.28 8.49 0.51
CA HIS A 442 -16.79 9.85 0.73
C HIS A 442 -15.32 9.97 0.34
N LEU A 443 -14.50 8.98 0.74
CA LEU A 443 -13.09 8.93 0.41
C LEU A 443 -12.86 8.95 -1.11
N VAL A 444 -13.52 8.05 -1.84
CA VAL A 444 -13.36 7.92 -3.30
C VAL A 444 -13.90 9.17 -4.02
N THR A 445 -15.06 9.69 -3.60
CA THR A 445 -15.60 10.96 -4.15
C THR A 445 -14.59 12.09 -3.96
N ALA A 446 -14.05 12.26 -2.75
CA ALA A 446 -13.08 13.32 -2.44
C ALA A 446 -11.78 13.14 -3.27
N LEU A 447 -11.19 11.94 -3.28
CA LEU A 447 -9.99 11.66 -4.06
C LEU A 447 -10.21 11.98 -5.55
N ALA A 448 -11.34 11.57 -6.14
CA ALA A 448 -11.63 11.83 -7.54
C ALA A 448 -11.87 13.32 -7.84
N GLN A 449 -12.51 14.06 -6.95
CA GLN A 449 -12.68 15.51 -7.09
C GLN A 449 -11.33 16.23 -6.98
N LEU A 450 -10.48 15.83 -6.05
CA LEU A 450 -9.13 16.36 -5.87
C LEU A 450 -8.25 16.05 -7.09
N GLU A 451 -8.24 14.80 -7.57
CA GLU A 451 -7.52 14.41 -8.80
C GLU A 451 -7.89 15.30 -9.98
N ARG A 452 -9.20 15.51 -10.22
CA ARG A 452 -9.68 16.39 -11.30
C ARG A 452 -9.29 17.85 -11.09
N ALA A 453 -9.43 18.38 -9.87
CA ALA A 453 -9.10 19.77 -9.57
C ALA A 453 -7.59 20.04 -9.65
N LEU A 454 -6.78 19.07 -9.29
CA LEU A 454 -5.32 19.15 -9.41
C LEU A 454 -4.84 19.09 -10.86
N ASP A 455 -5.55 18.38 -11.73
CA ASP A 455 -5.27 18.29 -13.18
C ASP A 455 -3.78 18.08 -13.51
N LEU A 456 -3.15 17.15 -12.81
CA LEU A 456 -1.74 16.82 -13.00
C LEU A 456 -1.54 15.80 -14.14
N GLY A 457 -2.62 15.15 -14.58
CA GLY A 457 -2.56 13.98 -15.44
C GLY A 457 -1.86 12.79 -14.77
N VAL A 458 -1.56 11.77 -15.56
CA VAL A 458 -0.76 10.64 -15.07
C VAL A 458 0.71 11.07 -15.01
N LEU A 459 1.30 11.02 -13.81
CA LEU A 459 2.70 11.31 -13.64
C LEU A 459 3.56 10.18 -14.25
N ALA A 460 4.49 10.55 -15.11
CA ALA A 460 5.42 9.60 -15.75
C ALA A 460 6.80 9.69 -15.10
N PRO A 461 7.34 8.57 -14.59
CA PRO A 461 8.66 8.57 -13.96
C PRO A 461 9.76 8.91 -14.97
N THR A 462 10.86 9.46 -14.42
CA THR A 462 12.00 9.90 -15.24
C THR A 462 13.04 8.80 -15.47
N PHE A 463 12.96 7.68 -14.75
CA PHE A 463 13.93 6.58 -14.80
C PHE A 463 15.39 7.05 -14.70
N LYS A 464 15.65 8.01 -13.81
CA LYS A 464 16.99 8.56 -13.61
C LYS A 464 17.83 7.63 -12.72
N LYS A 465 18.93 7.11 -13.28
CA LYS A 465 19.95 6.37 -12.52
C LYS A 465 20.90 7.31 -11.79
#